data_b7060d6870f9ed1560cb6514ce58e1c7
#
_entry.id   b7060d6870f9ed1560cb6514ce58e1c7
#
_cell.length_a   1.000
_cell.length_b   1.000
_cell.length_c   1.000
_cell.angle_alpha   90.00
_cell.angle_beta   90.00
_cell.angle_gamma   90.00
#
_symmetry.space_group_name_H-M   'P 1'
#
loop_
_entity.id
_entity.type
_entity.pdbx_description
1 polymer ?
#
loop_
_entity_poly.entity_id
_entity_poly.type
_entity_poly.pdbx_seq_one_letter_code
_entity_poly.pdbx_strand_id
1 'polypeptide(L)'
;MELIGVLVAVALIIVMTQKGFKLYWSILAGIAVVIVSNRFSLEEILSIAYGSLRSPTMITLTLIVITLTAFGNLMKESGSLRVTMLSLSSLVKDPRYQMVILPMLIGLITFPGGAVFSAPLVEEAGHKLKLNRERMVVANTAFRHIQYMIYPLYPGLLLMAEISPYSLYDYILFNLPVFMLFCLVTFKYVFRGVKVTGLIEGGLEDNNRRNELIKLLSSLSPLILIVLLVLIFNLYFPVAIMVGVLAALVINYPVGKPLWETARSRLNYLVKGINWSMTFSIIAILIFKDFLEQSKVIYDIMAVMMENNFPVLVLVVFLPFLTAFLMGNYFAAVGICVPLFIPLLPPGEQGLYYMALLFLTSQAGYFGSPIHMCNILTIEHFKASLPTVLKDVNILGAVLVLLGIAAFLVRFYLL
;
A
#
# COMPACT_ATOMS: atom_id res chain seq x y z
N MET A 1 -33.55 8.59 1.28
CA MET A 1 -32.86 9.32 0.20
C MET A 1 -31.37 9.45 0.46
N GLU A 2 -30.97 9.61 1.68
CA GLU A 2 -29.56 9.80 2.11
C GLU A 2 -28.66 8.58 1.76
N LEU A 3 -29.12 7.35 2.07
CA LEU A 3 -28.41 6.12 1.69
C LEU A 3 -28.17 6.00 0.17
N ILE A 4 -29.21 6.30 -0.61
CA ILE A 4 -29.08 6.27 -2.08
C ILE A 4 -28.07 7.31 -2.53
N GLY A 5 -28.02 8.48 -1.91
CA GLY A 5 -27.04 9.52 -2.19
C GLY A 5 -25.60 9.05 -1.98
N VAL A 6 -25.32 8.34 -0.88
CA VAL A 6 -23.94 7.80 -0.65
C VAL A 6 -23.60 6.69 -1.65
N LEU A 7 -24.55 5.79 -1.96
CA LEU A 7 -24.31 4.76 -2.99
C LEU A 7 -24.02 5.39 -4.36
N VAL A 8 -24.76 6.45 -4.72
CA VAL A 8 -24.52 7.23 -5.96
C VAL A 8 -23.16 7.93 -5.90
N ALA A 9 -22.80 8.53 -4.74
CA ALA A 9 -21.49 9.16 -4.58
C ALA A 9 -20.34 8.16 -4.78
N VAL A 10 -20.41 6.98 -4.13
CA VAL A 10 -19.39 5.92 -4.28
C VAL A 10 -19.35 5.42 -5.73
N ALA A 11 -20.50 5.17 -6.36
CA ALA A 11 -20.57 4.75 -7.76
C ALA A 11 -19.96 5.82 -8.69
N LEU A 12 -20.24 7.11 -8.46
CA LEU A 12 -19.67 8.23 -9.22
C LEU A 12 -18.15 8.29 -9.06
N ILE A 13 -17.64 8.15 -7.84
CA ILE A 13 -16.19 8.11 -7.58
C ILE A 13 -15.53 6.97 -8.37
N ILE A 14 -16.10 5.76 -8.34
CA ILE A 14 -15.60 4.61 -9.08
C ILE A 14 -15.60 4.89 -10.58
N VAL A 15 -16.72 5.33 -11.16
CA VAL A 15 -16.86 5.59 -12.59
C VAL A 15 -15.90 6.68 -13.07
N MET A 16 -15.78 7.79 -12.32
CA MET A 16 -14.85 8.87 -12.68
C MET A 16 -13.39 8.37 -12.64
N THR A 17 -13.03 7.59 -11.62
CA THR A 17 -11.67 7.03 -11.51
C THR A 17 -11.38 6.08 -12.67
N GLN A 18 -12.34 5.22 -13.06
CA GLN A 18 -12.22 4.34 -14.22
C GLN A 18 -12.08 5.11 -15.54
N LYS A 19 -12.71 6.27 -15.66
CA LYS A 19 -12.55 7.19 -16.82
C LYS A 19 -11.23 7.96 -16.82
N GLY A 20 -10.34 7.71 -15.87
CA GLY A 20 -9.00 8.32 -15.79
C GLY A 20 -8.95 9.67 -15.08
N PHE A 21 -10.04 10.11 -14.43
CA PHE A 21 -9.96 11.29 -13.56
C PHE A 21 -9.06 11.02 -12.37
N LYS A 22 -8.31 12.04 -11.93
CA LYS A 22 -7.50 11.93 -10.72
C LYS A 22 -8.41 11.68 -9.50
N LEU A 23 -7.98 10.81 -8.59
CA LEU A 23 -8.77 10.35 -7.45
C LEU A 23 -9.39 11.50 -6.63
N TYR A 24 -8.63 12.56 -6.36
CA TYR A 24 -9.15 13.69 -5.58
C TYR A 24 -10.32 14.42 -6.27
N TRP A 25 -10.34 14.53 -7.61
CA TRP A 25 -11.47 15.10 -8.32
C TRP A 25 -12.71 14.19 -8.25
N SER A 26 -12.49 12.89 -8.34
CA SER A 26 -13.57 11.90 -8.20
C SER A 26 -14.21 11.96 -6.81
N ILE A 27 -13.38 12.08 -5.77
CA ILE A 27 -13.86 12.18 -4.39
C ILE A 27 -14.58 13.52 -4.14
N LEU A 28 -14.07 14.63 -4.65
CA LEU A 28 -14.73 15.92 -4.55
C LEU A 28 -16.12 15.91 -5.22
N ALA A 29 -16.25 15.22 -6.36
CA ALA A 29 -17.56 15.01 -6.99
C ALA A 29 -18.48 14.15 -6.10
N GLY A 30 -17.95 13.11 -5.47
CA GLY A 30 -18.68 12.32 -4.47
C GLY A 30 -19.14 13.14 -3.27
N ILE A 31 -18.29 14.03 -2.74
CA ILE A 31 -18.64 14.97 -1.68
C ILE A 31 -19.82 15.86 -2.10
N ALA A 32 -19.78 16.40 -3.31
CA ALA A 32 -20.88 17.23 -3.83
C ALA A 32 -22.21 16.45 -3.86
N VAL A 33 -22.20 15.18 -4.25
CA VAL A 33 -23.39 14.32 -4.20
C VAL A 33 -23.88 14.12 -2.77
N VAL A 34 -22.97 13.85 -1.81
CA VAL A 34 -23.33 13.70 -0.39
C VAL A 34 -23.93 14.97 0.15
N ILE A 35 -23.35 16.13 -0.15
CA ILE A 35 -23.86 17.46 0.27
C ILE A 35 -25.30 17.67 -0.22
N VAL A 36 -25.55 17.44 -1.49
CA VAL A 36 -26.87 17.64 -2.10
C VAL A 36 -27.90 16.65 -1.57
N SER A 37 -27.54 15.37 -1.45
CA SER A 37 -28.46 14.32 -0.98
C SER A 37 -28.87 14.47 0.47
N ASN A 38 -27.98 14.99 1.33
CA ASN A 38 -28.21 15.23 2.75
C ASN A 38 -28.71 16.67 3.04
N ARG A 39 -28.80 17.51 2.00
CA ARG A 39 -29.28 18.90 2.11
C ARG A 39 -28.50 19.74 3.12
N PHE A 40 -27.17 19.55 3.19
CA PHE A 40 -26.32 20.38 4.04
C PHE A 40 -26.46 21.87 3.70
N SER A 41 -26.64 22.70 4.71
CA SER A 41 -26.62 24.16 4.57
C SER A 41 -25.20 24.65 4.27
N LEU A 42 -25.08 25.87 3.75
CA LEU A 42 -23.76 26.47 3.48
C LEU A 42 -22.91 26.59 4.76
N GLU A 43 -23.57 26.91 5.90
CA GLU A 43 -22.89 27.01 7.19
C GLU A 43 -22.32 25.67 7.65
N GLU A 44 -23.10 24.58 7.54
CA GLU A 44 -22.63 23.22 7.83
C GLU A 44 -21.48 22.80 6.92
N ILE A 45 -21.58 23.05 5.61
CA ILE A 45 -20.53 22.75 4.63
C ILE A 45 -19.22 23.44 5.03
N LEU A 46 -19.27 24.73 5.31
CA LEU A 46 -18.10 25.52 5.70
C LEU A 46 -17.53 25.04 7.04
N SER A 47 -18.38 24.75 8.01
CA SER A 47 -17.98 24.25 9.33
C SER A 47 -17.28 22.90 9.23
N ILE A 48 -17.85 21.95 8.50
CA ILE A 48 -17.26 20.61 8.30
C ILE A 48 -15.91 20.74 7.57
N ALA A 49 -15.86 21.45 6.45
CA ALA A 49 -14.63 21.63 5.67
C ALA A 49 -13.52 22.30 6.48
N TYR A 50 -13.86 23.33 7.24
CA TYR A 50 -12.92 24.05 8.11
C TYR A 50 -12.43 23.18 9.27
N GLY A 51 -13.32 22.42 9.90
CA GLY A 51 -12.98 21.44 10.94
C GLY A 51 -12.03 20.36 10.42
N SER A 52 -12.36 19.78 9.26
CA SER A 52 -11.54 18.77 8.59
C SER A 52 -10.11 19.26 8.34
N LEU A 53 -9.98 20.46 7.75
CA LEU A 53 -8.66 21.02 7.41
C LEU A 53 -7.77 21.33 8.62
N ARG A 54 -8.36 21.53 9.80
CA ARG A 54 -7.66 21.78 11.06
C ARG A 54 -7.46 20.54 11.91
N SER A 55 -8.03 19.42 11.52
CA SER A 55 -7.92 18.20 12.33
C SER A 55 -6.45 17.73 12.42
N PRO A 56 -6.00 17.30 13.61
CA PRO A 56 -4.66 16.73 13.77
C PRO A 56 -4.38 15.58 12.80
N THR A 57 -5.38 14.72 12.55
CA THR A 57 -5.29 13.62 11.60
C THR A 57 -5.03 14.11 10.16
N MET A 58 -5.72 15.16 9.72
CA MET A 58 -5.50 15.78 8.40
C MET A 58 -4.07 16.27 8.25
N ILE A 59 -3.59 17.03 9.24
CA ILE A 59 -2.24 17.60 9.23
C ILE A 59 -1.20 16.48 9.23
N THR A 60 -1.34 15.51 10.13
CA THR A 60 -0.42 14.37 10.27
C THR A 60 -0.32 13.57 8.99
N LEU A 61 -1.45 13.10 8.43
CA LEU A 61 -1.46 12.29 7.22
C LEU A 61 -0.97 13.07 5.99
N THR A 62 -1.31 14.34 5.87
CA THR A 62 -0.82 15.19 4.78
C THR A 62 0.71 15.32 4.85
N LEU A 63 1.27 15.60 6.02
CA LEU A 63 2.72 15.67 6.22
C LEU A 63 3.42 14.33 5.95
N ILE A 64 2.83 13.22 6.41
CA ILE A 64 3.36 11.87 6.15
C ILE A 64 3.46 11.61 4.65
N VAL A 65 2.41 11.89 3.88
CA VAL A 65 2.41 11.60 2.44
C VAL A 65 3.37 12.50 1.67
N ILE A 66 3.44 13.78 1.99
CA ILE A 66 4.40 14.70 1.41
C ILE A 66 5.83 14.21 1.68
N THR A 67 6.16 13.97 2.93
CA THR A 67 7.54 13.60 3.33
C THR A 67 7.92 12.21 2.84
N LEU A 68 7.00 11.23 2.89
CA LEU A 68 7.26 9.86 2.47
C LEU A 68 7.46 9.75 0.95
N THR A 69 6.65 10.46 0.15
CA THR A 69 6.82 10.46 -1.30
C THR A 69 8.08 11.21 -1.74
N ALA A 70 8.41 12.30 -1.06
CA ALA A 70 9.68 13.03 -1.25
C ALA A 70 10.88 12.15 -0.89
N PHE A 71 10.83 11.43 0.24
CA PHE A 71 11.86 10.48 0.66
C PHE A 71 12.05 9.35 -0.36
N GLY A 72 10.96 8.75 -0.85
CA GLY A 72 11.01 7.72 -1.88
C GLY A 72 11.73 8.18 -3.14
N ASN A 73 11.43 9.40 -3.62
CA ASN A 73 12.11 9.98 -4.78
C ASN A 73 13.59 10.31 -4.49
N LEU A 74 13.90 10.80 -3.29
CA LEU A 74 15.29 11.01 -2.89
C LEU A 74 16.10 9.71 -2.93
N MET A 75 15.58 8.62 -2.37
CA MET A 75 16.23 7.30 -2.40
C MET A 75 16.46 6.79 -3.82
N LYS A 76 15.51 7.05 -4.72
CA LYS A 76 15.59 6.69 -6.14
C LYS A 76 16.67 7.52 -6.86
N GLU A 77 16.55 8.85 -6.82
CA GLU A 77 17.37 9.76 -7.61
C GLU A 77 18.81 9.92 -7.05
N SER A 78 19.02 9.68 -5.74
CA SER A 78 20.37 9.61 -5.15
C SER A 78 21.16 8.36 -5.53
N GLY A 79 20.50 7.38 -6.16
CA GLY A 79 21.11 6.09 -6.50
C GLY A 79 21.12 5.07 -5.37
N SER A 80 20.65 5.41 -4.17
CA SER A 80 20.60 4.49 -3.02
C SER A 80 19.81 3.22 -3.36
N LEU A 81 18.66 3.38 -4.04
CA LEU A 81 17.86 2.24 -4.48
C LEU A 81 18.63 1.32 -5.46
N ARG A 82 19.39 1.90 -6.38
CA ARG A 82 20.21 1.12 -7.33
C ARG A 82 21.32 0.36 -6.61
N VAL A 83 22.00 0.99 -5.65
CA VAL A 83 23.02 0.33 -4.81
C VAL A 83 22.40 -0.83 -4.05
N THR A 84 21.26 -0.61 -3.40
CA THR A 84 20.50 -1.66 -2.68
C THR A 84 20.23 -2.87 -3.58
N MET A 85 19.71 -2.65 -4.79
CA MET A 85 19.37 -3.73 -5.72
C MET A 85 20.59 -4.52 -6.18
N LEU A 86 21.68 -3.83 -6.58
CA LEU A 86 22.89 -4.48 -7.06
C LEU A 86 23.58 -5.28 -5.95
N SER A 87 23.72 -4.69 -4.76
CA SER A 87 24.33 -5.38 -3.61
C SER A 87 23.51 -6.59 -3.18
N LEU A 88 22.17 -6.47 -3.16
CA LEU A 88 21.33 -7.62 -2.84
C LEU A 88 21.41 -8.73 -3.89
N SER A 89 21.39 -8.38 -5.18
CA SER A 89 21.50 -9.35 -6.27
C SER A 89 22.82 -10.13 -6.20
N SER A 90 23.91 -9.49 -5.76
CA SER A 90 25.21 -10.15 -5.58
C SER A 90 25.28 -11.04 -4.32
N LEU A 91 24.54 -10.66 -3.25
CA LEU A 91 24.53 -11.41 -1.98
C LEU A 91 23.62 -12.64 -2.02
N VAL A 92 22.49 -12.54 -2.73
CA VAL A 92 21.48 -13.62 -2.84
C VAL A 92 21.75 -14.43 -4.09
N LYS A 93 22.26 -15.65 -3.93
CA LYS A 93 22.67 -16.51 -5.05
C LYS A 93 21.52 -17.26 -5.71
N ASP A 94 20.53 -17.69 -4.94
CA ASP A 94 19.39 -18.42 -5.45
C ASP A 94 18.43 -17.48 -6.19
N PRO A 95 18.23 -17.66 -7.50
CA PRO A 95 17.38 -16.78 -8.30
C PRO A 95 15.92 -16.71 -7.80
N ARG A 96 15.42 -17.74 -7.10
CA ARG A 96 14.06 -17.71 -6.51
C ARG A 96 13.96 -16.64 -5.44
N TYR A 97 14.95 -16.58 -4.54
CA TYR A 97 14.98 -15.56 -3.49
C TYR A 97 15.26 -14.16 -4.06
N GLN A 98 16.04 -14.05 -5.16
CA GLN A 98 16.16 -12.76 -5.87
C GLN A 98 14.80 -12.26 -6.35
N MET A 99 14.00 -13.14 -6.98
CA MET A 99 12.65 -12.80 -7.47
C MET A 99 11.65 -12.47 -6.36
N VAL A 100 11.92 -12.87 -5.12
CA VAL A 100 11.11 -12.52 -3.93
C VAL A 100 11.59 -11.20 -3.32
N ILE A 101 12.86 -11.15 -2.95
CA ILE A 101 13.39 -10.08 -2.08
C ILE A 101 13.54 -8.76 -2.85
N LEU A 102 13.94 -8.79 -4.13
CA LEU A 102 14.12 -7.57 -4.92
C LEU A 102 12.82 -6.79 -5.10
N PRO A 103 11.70 -7.38 -5.54
CA PRO A 103 10.43 -6.67 -5.59
C PRO A 103 9.93 -6.23 -4.22
N MET A 104 10.12 -7.03 -3.17
CA MET A 104 9.74 -6.66 -1.80
C MET A 104 10.48 -5.40 -1.35
N LEU A 105 11.79 -5.33 -1.52
CA LEU A 105 12.58 -4.15 -1.15
C LEU A 105 12.18 -2.89 -1.93
N ILE A 106 11.93 -3.04 -3.23
CA ILE A 106 11.43 -1.90 -4.03
C ILE A 106 10.04 -1.48 -3.58
N GLY A 107 9.22 -2.44 -3.14
CA GLY A 107 7.91 -2.19 -2.56
C GLY A 107 7.92 -1.40 -1.26
N LEU A 108 9.03 -1.43 -0.50
CA LEU A 108 9.18 -0.59 0.71
C LEU A 108 9.28 0.91 0.37
N ILE A 109 9.63 1.24 -0.86
CA ILE A 109 9.74 2.63 -1.30
C ILE A 109 8.53 2.97 -2.17
N THR A 110 7.67 3.83 -1.65
CA THR A 110 6.40 4.19 -2.28
C THR A 110 6.60 5.27 -3.35
N PHE A 111 6.84 4.85 -4.60
CA PHE A 111 6.87 5.76 -5.75
C PHE A 111 6.14 5.16 -6.96
N PRO A 112 5.52 6.00 -7.81
CA PRO A 112 4.82 5.52 -9.00
C PRO A 112 5.73 4.76 -9.96
N GLY A 113 5.25 3.62 -10.49
CA GLY A 113 6.01 2.84 -11.48
C GLY A 113 7.16 2.01 -10.92
N GLY A 114 7.28 1.87 -9.59
CA GLY A 114 8.36 1.11 -8.95
C GLY A 114 8.48 -0.34 -9.44
N ALA A 115 7.41 -0.95 -9.93
CA ALA A 115 7.43 -2.30 -10.48
C ALA A 115 8.37 -2.45 -11.70
N VAL A 116 8.58 -1.38 -12.47
CA VAL A 116 9.50 -1.37 -13.62
C VAL A 116 10.97 -1.47 -13.18
N PHE A 117 11.30 -1.00 -11.97
CA PHE A 117 12.67 -1.07 -11.45
C PHE A 117 13.09 -2.48 -11.04
N SER A 118 12.18 -3.30 -10.52
CA SER A 118 12.48 -4.71 -10.20
C SER A 118 12.38 -5.63 -11.41
N ALA A 119 11.60 -5.26 -12.43
CA ALA A 119 11.31 -6.11 -13.57
C ALA A 119 12.54 -6.65 -14.29
N PRO A 120 13.58 -5.86 -14.63
CA PRO A 120 14.78 -6.40 -15.31
C PRO A 120 15.53 -7.45 -14.48
N LEU A 121 15.60 -7.25 -13.17
CA LEU A 121 16.29 -8.20 -12.27
C LEU A 121 15.47 -9.48 -12.06
N VAL A 122 14.15 -9.35 -11.98
CA VAL A 122 13.23 -10.50 -11.96
C VAL A 122 13.29 -11.27 -13.29
N GLU A 123 13.43 -10.55 -14.41
CA GLU A 123 13.59 -11.16 -15.73
C GLU A 123 14.87 -11.99 -15.82
N GLU A 124 16.02 -11.42 -15.42
CA GLU A 124 17.30 -12.13 -15.39
C GLU A 124 17.23 -13.38 -14.50
N ALA A 125 16.70 -13.26 -13.29
CA ALA A 125 16.54 -14.40 -12.38
C ALA A 125 15.53 -15.44 -12.91
N GLY A 126 14.43 -14.99 -13.51
CA GLY A 126 13.40 -15.83 -14.08
C GLY A 126 13.89 -16.63 -15.29
N HIS A 127 14.74 -16.06 -16.14
CA HIS A 127 15.38 -16.77 -17.23
C HIS A 127 16.31 -17.89 -16.75
N LYS A 128 17.08 -17.66 -15.68
CA LYS A 128 17.90 -18.70 -15.04
C LYS A 128 17.04 -19.89 -14.56
N LEU A 129 15.81 -19.60 -14.10
CA LEU A 129 14.84 -20.59 -13.65
C LEU A 129 13.95 -21.17 -14.75
N LYS A 130 14.12 -20.73 -16.01
CA LYS A 130 13.29 -21.10 -17.17
C LYS A 130 11.78 -20.87 -16.93
N LEU A 131 11.45 -19.79 -16.23
CA LEU A 131 10.05 -19.40 -16.00
C LEU A 131 9.46 -18.74 -17.24
N ASN A 132 8.15 -18.93 -17.44
CA ASN A 132 7.41 -18.17 -18.45
C ASN A 132 7.19 -16.71 -17.99
N ARG A 133 6.85 -15.85 -18.94
CA ARG A 133 6.68 -14.39 -18.72
C ARG A 133 5.60 -14.09 -17.69
N GLU A 134 4.49 -14.81 -17.73
CA GLU A 134 3.36 -14.61 -16.81
C GLU A 134 3.78 -14.87 -15.37
N ARG A 135 4.51 -15.94 -15.08
CA ARG A 135 5.02 -16.23 -13.73
C ARG A 135 6.02 -15.18 -13.25
N MET A 136 6.86 -14.63 -14.16
CA MET A 136 7.75 -13.54 -13.82
C MET A 136 6.96 -12.26 -13.44
N VAL A 137 5.88 -11.95 -14.18
CA VAL A 137 4.97 -10.85 -13.83
C VAL A 137 4.35 -11.07 -12.48
N VAL A 138 3.78 -12.26 -12.23
CA VAL A 138 3.15 -12.60 -10.95
C VAL A 138 4.15 -12.48 -9.80
N ALA A 139 5.39 -12.97 -9.96
CA ALA A 139 6.44 -12.81 -8.97
C ALA A 139 6.73 -11.34 -8.68
N ASN A 140 6.96 -10.53 -9.72
CA ASN A 140 7.30 -9.12 -9.58
C ASN A 140 6.19 -8.32 -8.89
N THR A 141 4.93 -8.57 -9.25
CA THR A 141 3.80 -7.82 -8.68
C THR A 141 3.39 -8.34 -7.31
N ALA A 142 3.31 -9.67 -7.12
CA ALA A 142 2.88 -10.24 -5.85
C ALA A 142 3.87 -9.90 -4.73
N PHE A 143 5.16 -10.26 -4.88
CA PHE A 143 6.14 -10.02 -3.83
C PHE A 143 6.39 -8.53 -3.57
N ARG A 144 6.15 -7.66 -4.54
CA ARG A 144 6.19 -6.22 -4.32
C ARG A 144 5.09 -5.71 -3.36
N HIS A 145 3.94 -6.38 -3.30
CA HIS A 145 2.76 -5.89 -2.57
C HIS A 145 2.45 -6.68 -1.29
N ILE A 146 3.02 -7.86 -1.13
CA ILE A 146 2.75 -8.72 0.03
C ILE A 146 3.05 -8.01 1.36
N GLN A 147 4.18 -7.28 1.45
CA GLN A 147 4.56 -6.59 2.68
C GLN A 147 3.66 -5.41 3.05
N TYR A 148 2.82 -4.92 2.15
CA TYR A 148 1.88 -3.82 2.44
C TYR A 148 0.93 -4.14 3.61
N MET A 149 0.74 -5.44 3.91
CA MET A 149 -0.07 -5.88 5.04
C MET A 149 0.52 -5.50 6.40
N ILE A 150 1.85 -5.43 6.49
CA ILE A 150 2.59 -5.25 7.74
C ILE A 150 3.60 -4.11 7.72
N TYR A 151 3.78 -3.46 6.57
CA TYR A 151 4.79 -2.43 6.43
C TYR A 151 4.33 -1.09 7.02
N PRO A 152 4.95 -0.63 8.12
CA PRO A 152 4.47 0.54 8.88
C PRO A 152 4.52 1.86 8.11
N LEU A 153 5.35 1.94 7.06
CA LEU A 153 5.45 3.14 6.22
C LEU A 153 4.53 3.08 4.98
N TYR A 154 3.68 2.06 4.88
CA TYR A 154 2.77 1.98 3.76
C TYR A 154 1.57 2.93 3.94
N PRO A 155 1.36 3.89 3.03
CA PRO A 155 0.35 4.94 3.22
C PRO A 155 -1.06 4.44 3.50
N GLY A 156 -1.44 3.30 2.93
CA GLY A 156 -2.76 2.75 3.16
C GLY A 156 -2.93 2.10 4.54
N LEU A 157 -1.88 1.48 5.09
CA LEU A 157 -1.91 0.96 6.45
C LEU A 157 -1.91 2.10 7.47
N LEU A 158 -1.17 3.17 7.18
CA LEU A 158 -1.18 4.40 7.97
C LEU A 158 -2.55 5.08 7.94
N LEU A 159 -3.15 5.23 6.75
CA LEU A 159 -4.50 5.77 6.63
C LEU A 159 -5.48 4.94 7.46
N MET A 160 -5.39 3.60 7.35
CA MET A 160 -6.24 2.67 8.09
C MET A 160 -6.14 2.91 9.60
N ALA A 161 -4.91 3.02 10.14
CA ALA A 161 -4.67 3.26 11.56
C ALA A 161 -5.13 4.65 12.02
N GLU A 162 -4.99 5.68 11.19
CA GLU A 162 -5.34 7.06 11.54
C GLU A 162 -6.84 7.37 11.49
N ILE A 163 -7.59 6.66 10.61
CA ILE A 163 -9.04 6.89 10.47
C ILE A 163 -9.88 5.86 11.24
N SER A 164 -9.26 4.90 11.91
CA SER A 164 -9.93 3.90 12.74
C SER A 164 -9.49 4.03 14.21
N PRO A 165 -10.23 3.46 15.17
CA PRO A 165 -9.88 3.52 16.59
C PRO A 165 -8.73 2.56 17.00
N TYR A 166 -8.08 1.90 16.05
CA TYR A 166 -7.05 0.87 16.31
C TYR A 166 -5.68 1.36 15.88
N SER A 167 -4.66 0.97 16.66
CA SER A 167 -3.29 1.38 16.39
C SER A 167 -2.69 0.65 15.18
N LEU A 168 -1.66 1.26 14.59
CA LEU A 168 -0.86 0.64 13.54
C LEU A 168 -0.30 -0.73 13.97
N TYR A 169 0.08 -0.86 15.24
CA TYR A 169 0.62 -2.07 15.81
C TYR A 169 -0.39 -3.21 15.87
N ASP A 170 -1.65 -2.90 16.22
CA ASP A 170 -2.74 -3.88 16.24
C ASP A 170 -2.96 -4.50 14.86
N TYR A 171 -2.96 -3.67 13.81
CA TYR A 171 -3.06 -4.17 12.43
C TYR A 171 -1.87 -5.03 12.02
N ILE A 172 -0.64 -4.61 12.36
CA ILE A 172 0.55 -5.39 12.05
C ILE A 172 0.50 -6.76 12.72
N LEU A 173 0.15 -6.81 14.00
CA LEU A 173 0.04 -8.07 14.75
C LEU A 173 -1.08 -8.98 14.21
N PHE A 174 -2.21 -8.39 13.84
CA PHE A 174 -3.28 -9.17 13.21
C PHE A 174 -2.84 -9.76 11.87
N ASN A 175 -2.22 -8.94 11.03
CA ASN A 175 -1.87 -9.32 9.66
C ASN A 175 -0.64 -10.22 9.57
N LEU A 176 0.24 -10.24 10.58
CA LEU A 176 1.52 -10.96 10.53
C LEU A 176 1.38 -12.45 10.19
N PRO A 177 0.49 -13.25 10.82
CA PRO A 177 0.29 -14.64 10.43
C PRO A 177 -0.22 -14.78 8.99
N VAL A 178 -1.15 -13.93 8.58
CA VAL A 178 -1.68 -13.91 7.20
C VAL A 178 -0.56 -13.60 6.20
N PHE A 179 0.27 -12.60 6.50
CA PHE A 179 1.45 -12.26 5.70
C PHE A 179 2.38 -13.45 5.52
N MET A 180 2.75 -14.15 6.61
CA MET A 180 3.67 -15.29 6.55
C MET A 180 3.09 -16.43 5.70
N LEU A 181 1.83 -16.78 5.92
CA LEU A 181 1.15 -17.83 5.16
C LEU A 181 0.99 -17.44 3.69
N PHE A 182 0.62 -16.20 3.42
CA PHE A 182 0.46 -15.72 2.05
C PHE A 182 1.79 -15.66 1.30
N CYS A 183 2.89 -15.26 1.95
CA CYS A 183 4.24 -15.36 1.39
C CYS A 183 4.58 -16.80 0.99
N LEU A 184 4.32 -17.76 1.88
CA LEU A 184 4.60 -19.17 1.64
C LEU A 184 3.76 -19.73 0.48
N VAL A 185 2.46 -19.43 0.46
CA VAL A 185 1.57 -19.88 -0.64
C VAL A 185 1.99 -19.26 -1.96
N THR A 186 2.26 -17.96 -1.98
CA THR A 186 2.71 -17.25 -3.20
C THR A 186 4.04 -17.80 -3.70
N PHE A 187 4.99 -18.07 -2.80
CA PHE A 187 6.26 -18.71 -3.15
C PHE A 187 6.04 -20.08 -3.80
N LYS A 188 5.25 -20.95 -3.17
CA LYS A 188 4.92 -22.28 -3.72
C LYS A 188 4.19 -22.17 -5.06
N TYR A 189 3.29 -21.20 -5.21
CA TYR A 189 2.54 -20.98 -6.44
C TYR A 189 3.46 -20.58 -7.60
N VAL A 190 4.30 -19.57 -7.39
CA VAL A 190 5.20 -19.02 -8.42
C VAL A 190 6.27 -20.03 -8.82
N PHE A 191 6.87 -20.73 -7.86
CA PHE A 191 8.01 -21.65 -8.13
C PHE A 191 7.60 -23.12 -8.21
N ARG A 192 6.32 -23.42 -8.42
CA ARG A 192 5.84 -24.79 -8.60
C ARG A 192 6.54 -25.47 -9.78
N GLY A 193 7.16 -26.63 -9.52
CA GLY A 193 7.86 -27.43 -10.53
C GLY A 193 9.24 -26.91 -10.95
N VAL A 194 9.74 -25.84 -10.31
CA VAL A 194 11.09 -25.30 -10.59
C VAL A 194 12.16 -26.16 -9.90
N LYS A 195 13.10 -26.70 -10.70
CA LYS A 195 14.29 -27.41 -10.20
C LYS A 195 15.48 -26.45 -10.18
N VAL A 196 16.19 -26.39 -9.06
CA VAL A 196 17.33 -25.45 -8.84
C VAL A 196 18.68 -26.16 -8.93
N THR A 197 18.74 -27.37 -9.46
CA THR A 197 19.99 -28.13 -9.59
C THR A 197 20.99 -27.39 -10.50
N GLY A 198 22.17 -27.06 -9.97
CA GLY A 198 23.29 -26.47 -10.74
C GLY A 198 23.32 -24.95 -10.86
N LEU A 199 22.37 -24.22 -10.23
CA LEU A 199 22.27 -22.75 -10.36
C LEU A 199 23.05 -21.96 -9.28
N ILE A 200 23.65 -22.64 -8.30
CA ILE A 200 24.35 -22.03 -7.16
C ILE A 200 25.85 -22.27 -7.32
N GLU A 201 26.43 -21.74 -8.39
CA GLU A 201 27.89 -21.75 -8.57
C GLU A 201 28.49 -20.37 -8.32
N GLY A 202 29.59 -20.33 -7.58
CA GLY A 202 30.41 -19.15 -7.34
C GLY A 202 29.97 -18.32 -6.13
N GLY A 203 30.64 -18.51 -4.99
CA GLY A 203 30.58 -17.58 -3.86
C GLY A 203 31.37 -16.32 -4.16
N LEU A 204 30.87 -15.15 -3.73
CA LEU A 204 31.74 -14.00 -3.56
C LEU A 204 32.84 -14.36 -2.55
N GLU A 205 34.07 -13.94 -2.81
CA GLU A 205 35.12 -13.97 -1.78
C GLU A 205 34.64 -13.21 -0.53
N ASP A 206 35.05 -13.64 0.65
CA ASP A 206 34.55 -13.09 1.92
C ASP A 206 34.69 -11.56 2.01
N ASN A 207 35.77 -11.00 1.49
CA ASN A 207 35.98 -9.55 1.44
C ASN A 207 34.96 -8.84 0.55
N ASN A 208 34.60 -9.42 -0.59
CA ASN A 208 33.61 -8.87 -1.50
C ASN A 208 32.21 -8.96 -0.89
N ARG A 209 31.90 -10.06 -0.20
CA ARG A 209 30.60 -10.27 0.48
C ARG A 209 30.41 -9.23 1.61
N ARG A 210 31.43 -8.97 2.41
CA ARG A 210 31.40 -7.96 3.47
C ARG A 210 31.16 -6.57 2.89
N ASN A 211 31.85 -6.21 1.82
CA ASN A 211 31.69 -4.91 1.16
C ASN A 211 30.28 -4.72 0.59
N GLU A 212 29.70 -5.75 -0.05
CA GLU A 212 28.33 -5.68 -0.56
C GLU A 212 27.29 -5.60 0.57
N LEU A 213 27.49 -6.29 1.69
CA LEU A 213 26.64 -6.17 2.87
C LEU A 213 26.70 -4.74 3.47
N ILE A 214 27.88 -4.14 3.56
CA ILE A 214 28.04 -2.75 4.04
C ILE A 214 27.31 -1.78 3.10
N LYS A 215 27.46 -1.92 1.79
CA LYS A 215 26.76 -1.09 0.80
C LYS A 215 25.23 -1.25 0.93
N LEU A 216 24.74 -2.48 1.08
CA LEU A 216 23.31 -2.78 1.27
C LEU A 216 22.79 -2.11 2.55
N LEU A 217 23.44 -2.34 3.68
CA LEU A 217 23.03 -1.75 4.97
C LEU A 217 23.13 -0.22 4.95
N SER A 218 24.19 0.34 4.39
CA SER A 218 24.34 1.80 4.25
C SER A 218 23.21 2.38 3.39
N SER A 219 22.92 1.79 2.24
CA SER A 219 21.88 2.31 1.34
C SER A 219 20.47 2.19 1.90
N LEU A 220 20.20 1.18 2.75
CA LEU A 220 18.91 0.97 3.42
C LEU A 220 18.81 1.68 4.78
N SER A 221 19.92 2.15 5.34
CA SER A 221 19.93 2.66 6.71
C SER A 221 18.94 3.82 6.98
N PRO A 222 18.64 4.76 6.06
CA PRO A 222 17.60 5.75 6.30
C PRO A 222 16.22 5.14 6.50
N LEU A 223 15.90 4.11 5.72
CA LEU A 223 14.64 3.38 5.80
C LEU A 223 14.56 2.57 7.10
N ILE A 224 15.62 1.83 7.41
CA ILE A 224 15.73 1.06 8.65
C ILE A 224 15.60 1.98 9.86
N LEU A 225 16.25 3.14 9.83
CA LEU A 225 16.19 4.14 10.90
C LEU A 225 14.75 4.61 11.15
N ILE A 226 14.00 4.95 10.10
CA ILE A 226 12.59 5.37 10.25
C ILE A 226 11.79 4.25 10.93
N VAL A 227 11.91 3.01 10.43
CA VAL A 227 11.16 1.87 10.99
C VAL A 227 11.52 1.63 12.46
N LEU A 228 12.80 1.69 12.83
CA LEU A 228 13.23 1.53 14.22
C LEU A 228 12.70 2.66 15.11
N LEU A 229 12.76 3.91 14.65
CA LEU A 229 12.26 5.06 15.41
C LEU A 229 10.76 4.96 15.67
N VAL A 230 9.99 4.47 14.72
CA VAL A 230 8.53 4.29 14.86
C VAL A 230 8.20 3.08 15.74
N LEU A 231 8.75 1.90 15.46
CA LEU A 231 8.31 0.66 16.09
C LEU A 231 8.94 0.40 17.46
N ILE A 232 10.20 0.82 17.67
CA ILE A 232 10.91 0.56 18.93
C ILE A 232 10.84 1.77 19.85
N PHE A 233 11.07 2.97 19.30
CA PHE A 233 11.11 4.20 20.10
C PHE A 233 9.77 4.91 20.17
N ASN A 234 8.75 4.39 19.50
CA ASN A 234 7.39 4.97 19.44
C ASN A 234 7.39 6.48 19.13
N LEU A 235 8.34 6.89 18.27
CA LEU A 235 8.51 8.29 17.91
C LEU A 235 7.36 8.72 17.00
N TYR A 236 6.89 9.97 17.19
CA TYR A 236 5.86 10.55 16.33
C TYR A 236 6.26 10.45 14.86
N PHE A 237 5.38 9.86 14.07
CA PHE A 237 5.68 9.37 12.73
C PHE A 237 6.28 10.42 11.78
N PRO A 238 5.73 11.64 11.65
CA PRO A 238 6.34 12.69 10.82
C PRO A 238 7.78 13.03 11.22
N VAL A 239 8.08 13.02 12.52
CA VAL A 239 9.44 13.29 13.03
C VAL A 239 10.39 12.16 12.64
N ALA A 240 9.95 10.90 12.76
CA ALA A 240 10.76 9.76 12.35
C ALA A 240 11.12 9.82 10.85
N ILE A 241 10.16 10.18 9.99
CA ILE A 241 10.42 10.34 8.55
C ILE A 241 11.40 11.50 8.30
N MET A 242 11.26 12.64 8.98
CA MET A 242 12.19 13.76 8.85
C MET A 242 13.63 13.36 9.20
N VAL A 243 13.81 12.59 10.28
CA VAL A 243 15.14 12.05 10.66
C VAL A 243 15.68 11.13 9.56
N GLY A 244 14.84 10.25 8.99
CA GLY A 244 15.22 9.39 7.86
C GLY A 244 15.59 10.18 6.60
N VAL A 245 14.86 11.26 6.29
CA VAL A 245 15.17 12.18 5.20
C VAL A 245 16.52 12.83 5.42
N LEU A 246 16.81 13.34 6.62
CA LEU A 246 18.11 13.93 6.97
C LEU A 246 19.25 12.90 6.82
N ALA A 247 19.04 11.67 7.29
CA ALA A 247 20.00 10.59 7.09
C ALA A 247 20.23 10.30 5.59
N ALA A 248 19.17 10.24 4.78
CA ALA A 248 19.26 10.00 3.35
C ALA A 248 19.96 11.15 2.58
N LEU A 249 19.91 12.37 3.09
CA LEU A 249 20.64 13.50 2.51
C LEU A 249 22.17 13.35 2.65
N VAL A 250 22.64 12.58 3.62
CA VAL A 250 24.07 12.40 3.91
C VAL A 250 24.60 11.09 3.30
N ILE A 251 23.79 10.04 3.29
CA ILE A 251 24.21 8.70 2.85
C ILE A 251 24.43 8.64 1.33
N ASN A 252 25.39 7.81 0.91
CA ASN A 252 25.80 7.65 -0.48
C ASN A 252 26.24 8.98 -1.13
N TYR A 253 26.98 9.78 -0.38
CA TYR A 253 27.55 11.02 -0.88
C TYR A 253 28.54 10.72 -2.02
N PRO A 254 28.40 11.33 -3.22
CA PRO A 254 29.32 11.09 -4.32
C PRO A 254 30.69 11.69 -3.98
N VAL A 255 31.72 10.84 -3.92
CA VAL A 255 33.11 11.24 -3.67
C VAL A 255 33.57 12.19 -4.78
N GLY A 256 34.14 13.35 -4.39
CA GLY A 256 34.71 14.33 -5.33
C GLY A 256 33.76 15.40 -5.83
N LYS A 257 32.50 15.43 -5.42
CA LYS A 257 31.60 16.56 -5.72
C LYS A 257 31.53 17.57 -4.56
N PRO A 258 31.36 18.86 -4.84
CA PRO A 258 31.18 19.87 -3.81
C PRO A 258 29.92 19.57 -2.97
N LEU A 259 30.04 19.73 -1.64
CA LEU A 259 28.94 19.51 -0.68
C LEU A 259 27.68 20.26 -1.06
N TRP A 260 27.82 21.49 -1.47
CA TRP A 260 26.71 22.39 -1.77
C TRP A 260 25.93 21.97 -3.03
N GLU A 261 26.61 21.51 -4.08
CA GLU A 261 25.96 21.04 -5.31
C GLU A 261 25.16 19.76 -5.07
N THR A 262 25.74 18.85 -4.29
CA THR A 262 25.06 17.61 -3.89
C THR A 262 23.87 17.89 -3.00
N ALA A 263 23.99 18.77 -2.02
CA ALA A 263 22.89 19.18 -1.15
C ALA A 263 21.75 19.82 -1.97
N ARG A 264 22.09 20.76 -2.88
CA ARG A 264 21.12 21.41 -3.75
C ARG A 264 20.39 20.39 -4.65
N SER A 265 21.10 19.45 -5.25
CA SER A 265 20.48 18.42 -6.11
C SER A 265 19.55 17.52 -5.30
N ARG A 266 19.95 17.11 -4.09
CA ARG A 266 19.14 16.26 -3.21
C ARG A 266 17.91 16.98 -2.68
N LEU A 267 18.00 18.25 -2.32
CA LEU A 267 16.82 19.07 -1.99
C LEU A 267 15.86 19.19 -3.18
N ASN A 268 16.38 19.34 -4.40
CA ASN A 268 15.55 19.33 -5.59
C ASN A 268 14.85 17.97 -5.82
N TYR A 269 15.51 16.85 -5.52
CA TYR A 269 14.89 15.52 -5.55
C TYR A 269 13.76 15.38 -4.55
N LEU A 270 13.91 15.93 -3.33
CA LEU A 270 12.84 15.97 -2.34
C LEU A 270 11.60 16.73 -2.85
N VAL A 271 11.81 17.97 -3.31
CA VAL A 271 10.70 18.82 -3.77
C VAL A 271 9.98 18.19 -4.98
N LYS A 272 10.74 17.71 -5.97
CA LYS A 272 10.18 17.05 -7.16
C LYS A 272 9.53 15.70 -6.83
N GLY A 273 9.88 15.11 -5.71
CA GLY A 273 9.33 13.83 -5.24
C GLY A 273 7.95 13.93 -4.61
N ILE A 274 7.48 15.13 -4.26
CA ILE A 274 6.16 15.31 -3.65
C ILE A 274 5.07 14.86 -4.63
N ASN A 275 4.30 13.86 -4.21
CA ASN A 275 3.17 13.38 -5.00
C ASN A 275 1.90 14.19 -4.67
N TRP A 276 1.74 15.34 -5.30
CA TRP A 276 0.59 16.22 -5.08
C TRP A 276 -0.76 15.54 -5.32
N SER A 277 -0.83 14.63 -6.30
CA SER A 277 -2.07 13.91 -6.58
C SER A 277 -2.48 13.03 -5.39
N MET A 278 -1.53 12.34 -4.76
CA MET A 278 -1.77 11.53 -3.57
C MET A 278 -2.07 12.40 -2.36
N THR A 279 -1.36 13.51 -2.20
CA THR A 279 -1.60 14.49 -1.13
C THR A 279 -3.03 15.05 -1.18
N PHE A 280 -3.47 15.54 -2.34
CA PHE A 280 -4.85 16.02 -2.49
C PHE A 280 -5.90 14.91 -2.35
N SER A 281 -5.55 13.67 -2.70
CA SER A 281 -6.47 12.55 -2.50
C SER A 281 -6.70 12.24 -1.02
N ILE A 282 -5.66 12.30 -0.17
CA ILE A 282 -5.81 12.16 1.28
C ILE A 282 -6.71 13.26 1.84
N ILE A 283 -6.45 14.51 1.46
CA ILE A 283 -7.27 15.64 1.91
C ILE A 283 -8.73 15.42 1.53
N ALA A 284 -8.99 15.06 0.28
CA ALA A 284 -10.35 14.80 -0.18
C ALA A 284 -11.02 13.61 0.54
N ILE A 285 -10.26 12.52 0.82
CA ILE A 285 -10.76 11.35 1.57
C ILE A 285 -11.19 11.75 2.99
N LEU A 286 -10.37 12.52 3.68
CA LEU A 286 -10.68 12.92 5.06
C LEU A 286 -11.87 13.88 5.13
N ILE A 287 -11.97 14.82 4.20
CA ILE A 287 -13.16 15.67 4.07
C ILE A 287 -14.41 14.81 3.76
N PHE A 288 -14.31 13.84 2.85
CA PHE A 288 -15.40 12.93 2.54
C PHE A 288 -15.85 12.12 3.76
N LYS A 289 -14.88 11.60 4.54
CA LYS A 289 -15.13 10.92 5.81
C LYS A 289 -15.94 11.80 6.77
N ASP A 290 -15.53 13.06 6.97
CA ASP A 290 -16.18 13.96 7.91
C ASP A 290 -17.61 14.32 7.45
N PHE A 291 -17.87 14.47 6.14
CA PHE A 291 -19.22 14.61 5.60
C PHE A 291 -20.08 13.37 5.81
N LEU A 292 -19.49 12.15 5.67
CA LEU A 292 -20.22 10.92 5.95
C LEU A 292 -20.57 10.79 7.44
N GLU A 293 -19.65 11.12 8.34
CA GLU A 293 -19.88 11.06 9.79
C GLU A 293 -20.98 12.04 10.26
N GLN A 294 -21.11 13.19 9.62
CA GLN A 294 -22.16 14.17 9.90
C GLN A 294 -23.50 13.83 9.20
N SER A 295 -23.49 12.91 8.25
CA SER A 295 -24.70 12.45 7.57
C SER A 295 -25.45 11.42 8.42
N LYS A 296 -26.79 11.34 8.27
CA LYS A 296 -27.61 10.31 8.91
C LYS A 296 -27.51 8.94 8.23
N VAL A 297 -26.77 8.84 7.13
CA VAL A 297 -26.67 7.65 6.29
C VAL A 297 -26.20 6.43 7.07
N ILE A 298 -25.30 6.63 8.04
CA ILE A 298 -24.80 5.55 8.88
C ILE A 298 -25.94 4.89 9.66
N TYR A 299 -26.85 5.71 10.22
CA TYR A 299 -28.03 5.21 10.93
C TYR A 299 -28.99 4.48 9.98
N ASP A 300 -29.18 4.98 8.76
CA ASP A 300 -30.01 4.33 7.74
C ASP A 300 -29.43 2.96 7.32
N ILE A 301 -28.10 2.87 7.15
CA ILE A 301 -27.43 1.61 6.85
C ILE A 301 -27.63 0.62 8.00
N MET A 302 -27.44 1.05 9.24
CA MET A 302 -27.64 0.21 10.42
C MET A 302 -29.08 -0.32 10.50
N ALA A 303 -30.07 0.54 10.29
CA ALA A 303 -31.47 0.17 10.32
C ALA A 303 -31.79 -0.90 9.23
N VAL A 304 -31.37 -0.66 7.99
CA VAL A 304 -31.58 -1.63 6.89
C VAL A 304 -30.89 -2.96 7.17
N MET A 305 -29.70 -2.95 7.76
CA MET A 305 -28.96 -4.18 8.09
C MET A 305 -29.63 -4.96 9.22
N MET A 306 -30.09 -4.27 10.26
CA MET A 306 -30.80 -4.89 11.40
C MET A 306 -32.15 -5.47 10.94
N GLU A 307 -32.92 -4.74 10.14
CA GLU A 307 -34.22 -5.19 9.64
C GLU A 307 -34.08 -6.43 8.74
N ASN A 308 -33.01 -6.54 7.96
CA ASN A 308 -32.82 -7.64 7.01
C ASN A 308 -31.88 -8.74 7.53
N ASN A 309 -31.41 -8.69 8.79
CA ASN A 309 -30.42 -9.62 9.36
C ASN A 309 -29.19 -9.86 8.43
N PHE A 310 -28.74 -8.81 7.72
CA PHE A 310 -27.70 -8.96 6.74
C PHE A 310 -26.33 -9.15 7.42
N PRO A 311 -25.56 -10.19 7.08
CA PRO A 311 -24.28 -10.45 7.75
C PRO A 311 -23.25 -9.35 7.42
N VAL A 312 -22.83 -8.58 8.43
CA VAL A 312 -21.78 -7.54 8.30
C VAL A 312 -20.51 -8.10 7.67
N LEU A 313 -20.16 -9.34 8.02
CA LEU A 313 -18.98 -10.02 7.48
C LEU A 313 -18.96 -10.06 5.95
N VAL A 314 -20.11 -10.33 5.31
CA VAL A 314 -20.21 -10.37 3.85
C VAL A 314 -19.90 -9.01 3.24
N LEU A 315 -20.43 -7.93 3.83
CA LEU A 315 -20.16 -6.57 3.34
C LEU A 315 -18.69 -6.17 3.53
N VAL A 316 -18.11 -6.50 4.68
CA VAL A 316 -16.68 -6.23 4.99
C VAL A 316 -15.74 -6.96 4.05
N VAL A 317 -16.15 -8.12 3.53
CA VAL A 317 -15.36 -8.85 2.53
C VAL A 317 -15.60 -8.30 1.13
N PHE A 318 -16.87 -8.13 0.74
CA PHE A 318 -17.21 -7.88 -0.66
C PHE A 318 -17.03 -6.42 -1.09
N LEU A 319 -17.50 -5.46 -0.29
CA LEU A 319 -17.49 -4.05 -0.68
C LEU A 319 -16.08 -3.46 -0.81
N PRO A 320 -15.17 -3.65 0.15
CA PRO A 320 -13.79 -3.16 0.03
C PRO A 320 -13.01 -3.84 -1.10
N PHE A 321 -13.23 -5.16 -1.28
CA PHE A 321 -12.66 -5.89 -2.41
C PHE A 321 -13.11 -5.29 -3.74
N LEU A 322 -14.42 -5.14 -3.93
CA LEU A 322 -14.99 -4.61 -5.17
C LEU A 322 -14.54 -3.17 -5.44
N THR A 323 -14.56 -2.31 -4.41
CA THR A 323 -14.11 -0.93 -4.51
C THR A 323 -12.64 -0.85 -4.95
N ALA A 324 -11.75 -1.60 -4.30
CA ALA A 324 -10.34 -1.64 -4.65
C ALA A 324 -10.10 -2.23 -6.04
N PHE A 325 -10.84 -3.26 -6.42
CA PHE A 325 -10.76 -3.90 -7.73
C PHE A 325 -11.17 -2.96 -8.86
N LEU A 326 -12.31 -2.27 -8.69
CA LEU A 326 -12.84 -1.35 -9.68
C LEU A 326 -12.03 -0.07 -9.81
N MET A 327 -11.45 0.41 -8.71
CA MET A 327 -10.65 1.63 -8.71
C MET A 327 -9.16 1.39 -9.01
N GLY A 328 -8.66 0.16 -8.94
CA GLY A 328 -7.23 -0.14 -9.05
C GLY A 328 -6.39 0.60 -8.01
N ASN A 329 -7.02 0.96 -6.89
CA ASN A 329 -6.42 1.78 -5.85
C ASN A 329 -6.95 1.36 -4.47
N TYR A 330 -6.14 0.67 -3.72
CA TYR A 330 -6.51 0.17 -2.41
C TYR A 330 -6.58 1.27 -1.33
N PHE A 331 -5.74 2.29 -1.44
CA PHE A 331 -5.78 3.44 -0.56
C PHE A 331 -7.13 4.19 -0.62
N ALA A 332 -7.69 4.32 -1.84
CA ALA A 332 -9.02 4.87 -2.02
C ALA A 332 -10.12 3.96 -1.41
N ALA A 333 -9.99 2.65 -1.57
CA ALA A 333 -10.95 1.70 -1.00
C ALA A 333 -10.96 1.78 0.55
N VAL A 334 -9.78 1.84 1.18
CA VAL A 334 -9.67 2.05 2.63
C VAL A 334 -10.33 3.36 3.04
N GLY A 335 -9.99 4.47 2.36
CA GLY A 335 -10.53 5.80 2.68
C GLY A 335 -12.05 5.92 2.54
N ILE A 336 -12.66 5.17 1.64
CA ILE A 336 -14.11 5.15 1.41
C ILE A 336 -14.80 4.16 2.36
N CYS A 337 -14.28 2.94 2.48
CA CYS A 337 -14.97 1.88 3.20
C CYS A 337 -14.83 2.00 4.72
N VAL A 338 -13.65 2.39 5.23
CA VAL A 338 -13.43 2.44 6.69
C VAL A 338 -14.43 3.35 7.41
N PRO A 339 -14.68 4.60 6.98
CA PRO A 339 -15.67 5.46 7.62
C PRO A 339 -17.09 4.89 7.59
N LEU A 340 -17.43 4.14 6.55
CA LEU A 340 -18.75 3.51 6.41
C LEU A 340 -18.94 2.33 7.38
N PHE A 341 -17.85 1.61 7.68
CA PHE A 341 -17.94 0.40 8.51
C PHE A 341 -17.72 0.63 9.99
N ILE A 342 -16.88 1.59 10.40
CA ILE A 342 -16.58 1.84 11.82
C ILE A 342 -17.84 1.88 12.70
N PRO A 343 -18.90 2.63 12.35
CA PRO A 343 -20.09 2.72 13.18
C PRO A 343 -20.94 1.44 13.22
N LEU A 344 -20.71 0.53 12.28
CA LEU A 344 -21.46 -0.74 12.15
C LEU A 344 -20.82 -1.89 12.93
N LEU A 345 -19.60 -1.70 13.43
CA LEU A 345 -18.80 -2.77 14.02
C LEU A 345 -18.86 -2.75 15.54
N PRO A 346 -18.76 -3.92 16.18
CA PRO A 346 -18.65 -4.01 17.63
C PRO A 346 -17.39 -3.25 18.12
N PRO A 347 -17.43 -2.65 19.31
CA PRO A 347 -16.26 -2.02 19.90
C PRO A 347 -15.21 -3.05 20.34
N GLY A 348 -13.97 -2.59 20.56
CA GLY A 348 -12.88 -3.42 21.08
C GLY A 348 -12.27 -4.37 20.04
N GLU A 349 -11.74 -5.50 20.48
CA GLU A 349 -10.96 -6.42 19.64
C GLU A 349 -11.75 -7.00 18.48
N GLN A 350 -13.02 -7.28 18.67
CA GLN A 350 -13.87 -7.80 17.59
C GLN A 350 -13.96 -6.83 16.42
N GLY A 351 -14.12 -5.54 16.69
CA GLY A 351 -14.10 -4.51 15.64
C GLY A 351 -12.74 -4.44 14.93
N LEU A 352 -11.63 -4.61 15.65
CA LEU A 352 -10.30 -4.72 15.04
C LEU A 352 -10.26 -5.86 14.01
N TYR A 353 -10.82 -7.02 14.33
CA TYR A 353 -10.79 -8.17 13.43
C TYR A 353 -11.55 -7.91 12.13
N TYR A 354 -12.71 -7.25 12.21
CA TYR A 354 -13.46 -6.79 11.03
C TYR A 354 -12.66 -5.77 10.22
N MET A 355 -12.06 -4.78 10.87
CA MET A 355 -11.29 -3.73 10.20
C MET A 355 -10.03 -4.31 9.54
N ALA A 356 -9.33 -5.24 10.18
CA ALA A 356 -8.18 -5.90 9.59
C ALA A 356 -8.58 -6.77 8.38
N LEU A 357 -9.74 -7.45 8.45
CA LEU A 357 -10.28 -8.19 7.31
C LEU A 357 -10.65 -7.25 6.16
N LEU A 358 -11.30 -6.10 6.43
CA LEU A 358 -11.58 -5.05 5.45
C LEU A 358 -10.30 -4.62 4.72
N PHE A 359 -9.23 -4.41 5.47
CA PHE A 359 -7.94 -4.04 4.91
C PHE A 359 -7.36 -5.10 3.99
N LEU A 360 -7.37 -6.37 4.40
CA LEU A 360 -6.89 -7.50 3.61
C LEU A 360 -7.71 -7.72 2.34
N THR A 361 -9.03 -7.56 2.41
CA THR A 361 -9.91 -7.69 1.24
C THR A 361 -9.76 -6.53 0.26
N SER A 362 -9.54 -5.30 0.75
CA SER A 362 -9.16 -4.16 -0.09
C SER A 362 -7.85 -4.43 -0.84
N GLN A 363 -6.87 -5.01 -0.15
CA GLN A 363 -5.59 -5.36 -0.77
C GLN A 363 -5.75 -6.47 -1.83
N ALA A 364 -6.58 -7.46 -1.57
CA ALA A 364 -6.87 -8.53 -2.53
C ALA A 364 -7.53 -7.99 -3.81
N GLY A 365 -8.52 -7.10 -3.67
CA GLY A 365 -9.18 -6.45 -4.79
C GLY A 365 -8.22 -5.58 -5.62
N TYR A 366 -7.42 -4.75 -4.96
CA TYR A 366 -6.37 -3.96 -5.61
C TYR A 366 -5.37 -4.82 -6.38
N PHE A 367 -4.91 -5.91 -5.76
CA PHE A 367 -3.95 -6.83 -6.34
C PHE A 367 -4.46 -7.46 -7.63
N GLY A 368 -5.72 -7.90 -7.66
CA GLY A 368 -6.36 -8.52 -8.82
C GLY A 368 -6.89 -7.54 -9.87
N SER A 369 -6.83 -6.23 -9.64
CA SER A 369 -7.43 -5.23 -10.51
C SER A 369 -6.77 -5.15 -11.88
N PRO A 370 -7.55 -5.13 -12.99
CA PRO A 370 -7.02 -4.98 -14.33
C PRO A 370 -6.45 -3.58 -14.63
N ILE A 371 -6.81 -2.58 -13.83
CA ILE A 371 -6.30 -1.20 -13.95
C ILE A 371 -5.20 -0.88 -12.93
N HIS A 372 -4.76 -1.87 -12.17
CA HIS A 372 -3.63 -1.71 -11.26
C HIS A 372 -2.34 -1.44 -12.02
N MET A 373 -1.79 -0.24 -11.85
CA MET A 373 -0.65 0.27 -12.61
C MET A 373 0.56 -0.67 -12.59
N CYS A 374 0.88 -1.29 -11.44
CA CYS A 374 2.01 -2.20 -11.36
C CYS A 374 1.80 -3.47 -12.20
N ASN A 375 0.56 -3.99 -12.29
CA ASN A 375 0.23 -5.10 -13.17
C ASN A 375 0.45 -4.70 -14.63
N ILE A 376 -0.14 -3.56 -15.05
CA ILE A 376 -0.07 -3.08 -16.43
C ILE A 376 1.39 -2.88 -16.86
N LEU A 377 2.16 -2.11 -16.10
CA LEU A 377 3.56 -1.80 -16.43
C LEU A 377 4.45 -3.05 -16.45
N THR A 378 4.21 -4.00 -15.54
CA THR A 378 4.97 -5.25 -15.52
C THR A 378 4.59 -6.16 -16.70
N ILE A 379 3.29 -6.27 -17.01
CA ILE A 379 2.81 -7.03 -18.19
C ILE A 379 3.40 -6.47 -19.47
N GLU A 380 3.46 -5.15 -19.61
CA GLU A 380 4.04 -4.47 -20.77
C GLU A 380 5.56 -4.76 -20.87
N HIS A 381 6.30 -4.65 -19.77
CA HIS A 381 7.73 -4.95 -19.72
C HIS A 381 8.04 -6.38 -20.21
N PHE A 382 7.35 -7.38 -19.62
CA PHE A 382 7.57 -8.79 -19.95
C PHE A 382 6.87 -9.23 -21.25
N LYS A 383 6.03 -8.39 -21.86
CA LYS A 383 5.16 -8.73 -22.99
C LYS A 383 4.33 -9.99 -22.70
N ALA A 384 3.76 -10.06 -21.49
CA ALA A 384 2.99 -11.19 -20.99
C ALA A 384 1.51 -11.08 -21.37
N SER A 385 0.78 -12.21 -21.26
CA SER A 385 -0.67 -12.25 -21.52
C SER A 385 -1.44 -11.64 -20.35
N LEU A 386 -2.13 -10.52 -20.57
CA LEU A 386 -2.98 -9.88 -19.56
C LEU A 386 -4.01 -10.83 -18.95
N PRO A 387 -4.82 -11.59 -19.72
CA PRO A 387 -5.81 -12.49 -19.13
C PRO A 387 -5.19 -13.57 -18.24
N THR A 388 -4.04 -14.13 -18.64
CA THR A 388 -3.34 -15.17 -17.87
C THR A 388 -2.80 -14.61 -16.55
N VAL A 389 -2.15 -13.45 -16.60
CA VAL A 389 -1.65 -12.78 -15.39
C VAL A 389 -2.79 -12.42 -14.45
N LEU A 390 -3.88 -11.81 -14.96
CA LEU A 390 -5.03 -11.47 -14.14
C LEU A 390 -5.67 -12.70 -13.49
N LYS A 391 -5.74 -13.82 -14.21
CA LYS A 391 -6.21 -15.09 -13.62
C LYS A 391 -5.34 -15.48 -12.43
N ASP A 392 -4.02 -15.47 -12.59
CA ASP A 392 -3.10 -15.92 -11.55
C ASP A 392 -3.09 -14.99 -10.34
N VAL A 393 -3.08 -13.66 -10.54
CA VAL A 393 -3.13 -12.70 -9.43
C VAL A 393 -4.48 -12.72 -8.72
N ASN A 394 -5.60 -12.98 -9.42
CA ASN A 394 -6.92 -13.12 -8.79
C ASN A 394 -7.03 -14.43 -7.99
N ILE A 395 -6.39 -15.53 -8.42
CA ILE A 395 -6.27 -16.74 -7.61
C ILE A 395 -5.55 -16.42 -6.30
N LEU A 396 -4.42 -15.72 -6.36
CA LEU A 396 -3.69 -15.29 -5.16
C LEU A 396 -4.52 -14.31 -4.32
N GLY A 397 -5.25 -13.38 -4.93
CA GLY A 397 -6.20 -12.50 -4.25
C GLY A 397 -7.28 -13.27 -3.48
N ALA A 398 -7.87 -14.29 -4.11
CA ALA A 398 -8.83 -15.17 -3.45
C ALA A 398 -8.21 -15.94 -2.26
N VAL A 399 -6.97 -16.42 -2.41
CA VAL A 399 -6.24 -17.04 -1.30
C VAL A 399 -6.03 -16.04 -0.16
N LEU A 400 -5.67 -14.79 -0.45
CA LEU A 400 -5.52 -13.75 0.57
C LEU A 400 -6.83 -13.50 1.33
N VAL A 401 -7.95 -13.40 0.63
CA VAL A 401 -9.30 -13.27 1.25
C VAL A 401 -9.60 -14.46 2.15
N LEU A 402 -9.35 -15.69 1.68
CA LEU A 402 -9.60 -16.90 2.47
C LEU A 402 -8.71 -16.97 3.72
N LEU A 403 -7.43 -16.60 3.62
CA LEU A 403 -6.54 -16.51 4.77
C LEU A 403 -6.98 -15.40 5.75
N GLY A 404 -7.45 -14.27 5.25
CA GLY A 404 -8.02 -13.20 6.07
C GLY A 404 -9.28 -13.65 6.82
N ILE A 405 -10.21 -14.32 6.14
CA ILE A 405 -11.42 -14.89 6.76
C ILE A 405 -11.03 -15.95 7.81
N ALA A 406 -10.09 -16.84 7.50
CA ALA A 406 -9.62 -17.84 8.46
C ALA A 406 -9.00 -17.19 9.71
N ALA A 407 -8.16 -16.17 9.54
CA ALA A 407 -7.58 -15.43 10.66
C ALA A 407 -8.65 -14.72 11.50
N PHE A 408 -9.66 -14.13 10.83
CA PHE A 408 -10.82 -13.52 11.49
C PHE A 408 -11.59 -14.56 12.32
N LEU A 409 -11.97 -15.70 11.73
CA LEU A 409 -12.75 -16.73 12.41
C LEU A 409 -11.99 -17.34 13.60
N VAL A 410 -10.70 -17.60 13.46
CA VAL A 410 -9.87 -18.13 14.55
C VAL A 410 -9.86 -17.16 15.72
N ARG A 411 -9.67 -15.85 15.49
CA ARG A 411 -9.62 -14.85 16.57
C ARG A 411 -10.99 -14.52 17.14
N PHE A 412 -12.03 -14.55 16.31
CA PHE A 412 -13.38 -14.19 16.72
C PHE A 412 -14.06 -15.27 17.57
N TYR A 413 -13.74 -16.54 17.32
CA TYR A 413 -14.41 -17.68 17.97
C TYR A 413 -13.52 -18.53 18.88
N LEU A 414 -12.17 -18.44 18.74
CA LEU A 414 -11.25 -19.33 19.46
C LEU A 414 -10.32 -18.58 20.43
N LEU A 415 -10.19 -17.27 20.32
CA LEU A 415 -9.41 -16.42 21.22
C LEU A 415 -10.30 -15.35 21.84
#